data_a128aad3deb2f77c3f21019ee03cb55a
#
_entry.id   a128aad3deb2f77c3f21019ee03cb55a
#
_cell.length_a   1.000
_cell.length_b   1.000
_cell.length_c   1.000
_cell.angle_alpha   90.00
_cell.angle_beta   90.00
_cell.angle_gamma   90.00
#
_symmetry.space_group_name_H-M   'P 1'
#
loop_
_entity.id
_entity.type
_entity.pdbx_description
1 polymer ?
#
loop_
_entity_poly.entity_id
_entity_poly.type
_entity_poly.pdbx_seq_one_letter_code
_entity_poly.pdbx_strand_id
1 'polypeptide(L)'
;MPKGKLFIIEAGDGSGKETQTRLLSERLLHAGHRVIPVSFPDYASESSMLVRMYLRGDFGTQAEDVNAYAAAAFFAVDRYASYRMKWGQAYEHGAIIIADRYTTSNMAHQAVKLTDAGERDAYLDWLYDFEFQKMGLPMPDAVFFLDMEPDAARHLILARARQKGMVPDIHEQNAAYLARTHAAYRMLAARYGWVCIPSSQN
;
A
#
# COMPACT_ATOMS: atom_id res chain seq x y z
N MET A 1 -17.54 -17.49 15.17
CA MET A 1 -16.98 -17.92 13.88
C MET A 1 -15.51 -17.52 13.86
N PRO A 2 -14.62 -18.22 13.15
CA PRO A 2 -13.25 -17.74 13.00
C PRO A 2 -13.25 -16.40 12.27
N LYS A 3 -12.26 -15.55 12.58
CA LYS A 3 -12.01 -14.31 11.82
C LYS A 3 -11.73 -14.63 10.36
N GLY A 4 -11.96 -13.68 9.49
CA GLY A 4 -11.62 -13.75 8.08
C GLY A 4 -10.12 -13.84 7.82
N LYS A 5 -9.77 -13.73 6.55
CA LYS A 5 -8.40 -13.69 6.09
C LYS A 5 -8.12 -12.33 5.43
N LEU A 6 -6.94 -11.78 5.68
CA LEU A 6 -6.49 -10.52 5.08
C LEU A 6 -5.26 -10.78 4.21
N PHE A 7 -5.41 -10.62 2.91
CA PHE A 7 -4.35 -10.76 1.93
C PHE A 7 -4.04 -9.42 1.28
N ILE A 8 -2.77 -9.08 1.22
CA ILE A 8 -2.30 -7.81 0.69
C ILE A 8 -1.64 -8.04 -0.67
N ILE A 9 -2.00 -7.23 -1.64
CA ILE A 9 -1.28 -7.11 -2.91
C ILE A 9 -0.44 -5.84 -2.84
N GLU A 10 0.87 -6.01 -2.80
CA GLU A 10 1.85 -4.93 -2.78
C GLU A 10 2.64 -4.87 -4.08
N ALA A 11 3.02 -3.68 -4.45
CA ALA A 11 3.97 -3.42 -5.53
C ALA A 11 4.33 -1.93 -5.60
N GLY A 12 5.34 -1.60 -6.36
CA GLY A 12 5.60 -0.23 -6.81
C GLY A 12 4.43 0.36 -7.61
N ASP A 13 4.43 1.68 -7.82
CA ASP A 13 3.42 2.32 -8.64
C ASP A 13 3.53 1.85 -10.11
N GLY A 14 2.40 1.77 -10.80
CA GLY A 14 2.35 1.33 -12.19
C GLY A 14 2.42 -0.19 -12.44
N SER A 15 2.56 -1.03 -11.43
CA SER A 15 2.78 -2.48 -11.56
C SER A 15 1.53 -3.35 -11.78
N GLY A 16 0.35 -2.74 -11.99
CA GLY A 16 -0.87 -3.49 -12.25
C GLY A 16 -1.58 -4.05 -11.01
N LYS A 17 -1.23 -3.63 -9.80
CA LYS A 17 -1.87 -4.07 -8.54
C LYS A 17 -3.39 -4.07 -8.57
N GLU A 18 -3.98 -2.95 -8.96
CA GLU A 18 -5.44 -2.78 -9.05
C GLU A 18 -6.09 -3.88 -9.92
N THR A 19 -5.48 -4.16 -11.07
CA THR A 19 -5.95 -5.22 -11.97
C THR A 19 -5.85 -6.60 -11.32
N GLN A 20 -4.72 -6.91 -10.68
CA GLN A 20 -4.52 -8.21 -10.04
C GLN A 20 -5.43 -8.39 -8.82
N THR A 21 -5.61 -7.35 -8.03
CA THR A 21 -6.56 -7.35 -6.88
C THR A 21 -7.97 -7.64 -7.35
N ARG A 22 -8.43 -6.99 -8.43
CA ARG A 22 -9.75 -7.22 -9.01
C ARG A 22 -9.91 -8.65 -9.53
N LEU A 23 -8.97 -9.12 -10.35
CA LEU A 23 -9.04 -10.47 -10.94
C LEU A 23 -9.02 -11.57 -9.88
N LEU A 24 -8.17 -11.43 -8.85
CA LEU A 24 -8.13 -12.37 -7.74
C LEU A 24 -9.45 -12.38 -6.96
N SER A 25 -9.99 -11.19 -6.69
CA SER A 25 -11.26 -11.05 -5.97
C SER A 25 -12.42 -11.70 -6.74
N GLU A 26 -12.51 -11.44 -8.05
CA GLU A 26 -13.52 -12.05 -8.93
C GLU A 26 -13.40 -13.58 -8.95
N ARG A 27 -12.18 -14.11 -9.07
CA ARG A 27 -11.93 -15.56 -9.07
C ARG A 27 -12.37 -16.22 -7.77
N LEU A 28 -12.06 -15.61 -6.63
CA LEU A 28 -12.46 -16.14 -5.33
C LEU A 28 -13.98 -16.04 -5.11
N LEU A 29 -14.62 -14.97 -5.57
CA LEU A 29 -16.09 -14.83 -5.55
C LEU A 29 -16.76 -15.94 -6.38
N HIS A 30 -16.26 -16.20 -7.60
CA HIS A 30 -16.77 -17.31 -8.44
C HIS A 30 -16.54 -18.69 -7.81
N ALA A 31 -15.51 -18.85 -6.98
CA ALA A 31 -15.26 -20.06 -6.22
C ALA A 31 -16.18 -20.20 -4.95
N GLY A 32 -17.11 -19.26 -4.74
CA GLY A 32 -18.07 -19.30 -3.65
C GLY A 32 -17.58 -18.70 -2.33
N HIS A 33 -16.44 -18.01 -2.31
CA HIS A 33 -15.95 -17.33 -1.11
C HIS A 33 -16.63 -15.97 -0.92
N ARG A 34 -16.81 -15.56 0.34
CA ARG A 34 -17.22 -14.18 0.67
C ARG A 34 -15.98 -13.30 0.66
N VAL A 35 -15.84 -12.48 -0.38
CA VAL A 35 -14.65 -11.64 -0.61
C VAL A 35 -15.03 -10.16 -0.61
N ILE A 36 -14.19 -9.34 0.02
CA ILE A 36 -14.32 -7.87 0.01
C ILE A 36 -12.99 -7.30 -0.48
N PRO A 37 -12.93 -6.73 -1.69
CA PRO A 37 -11.78 -5.96 -2.14
C PRO A 37 -11.78 -4.60 -1.45
N VAL A 38 -10.59 -4.16 -1.02
CA VAL A 38 -10.35 -2.83 -0.47
C VAL A 38 -9.10 -2.24 -1.11
N SER A 39 -9.00 -0.93 -1.16
CA SER A 39 -7.83 -0.24 -1.70
C SER A 39 -7.44 0.93 -0.82
N PHE A 40 -6.15 1.16 -0.68
CA PHE A 40 -5.61 2.27 0.09
C PHE A 40 -4.61 3.08 -0.75
N PRO A 41 -4.71 4.43 -0.73
CA PRO A 41 -5.72 5.22 -0.01
C PRO A 41 -7.15 4.98 -0.52
N ASP A 42 -8.12 5.10 0.38
CA ASP A 42 -9.54 5.07 0.02
C ASP A 42 -9.97 6.46 -0.48
N TYR A 43 -9.59 6.78 -1.71
CA TYR A 43 -9.78 8.11 -2.29
C TYR A 43 -11.23 8.60 -2.34
N ALA A 44 -12.20 7.69 -2.31
CA ALA A 44 -13.62 8.02 -2.26
C ALA A 44 -14.10 8.42 -0.86
N SER A 45 -13.30 8.18 0.17
CA SER A 45 -13.62 8.46 1.56
C SER A 45 -13.08 9.83 1.99
N GLU A 46 -13.80 10.49 2.89
CA GLU A 46 -13.33 11.73 3.54
C GLU A 46 -12.08 11.50 4.40
N SER A 47 -11.89 10.29 4.92
CA SER A 47 -10.73 9.91 5.73
C SER A 47 -9.41 10.07 4.98
N SER A 48 -9.41 9.98 3.64
CA SER A 48 -8.21 10.14 2.81
C SER A 48 -7.87 11.60 2.49
N MET A 49 -8.56 12.59 3.07
CA MET A 49 -8.32 14.01 2.75
C MET A 49 -6.86 14.41 2.97
N LEU A 50 -6.27 14.10 4.12
CA LEU A 50 -4.87 14.43 4.42
C LEU A 50 -3.89 13.71 3.48
N VAL A 51 -4.20 12.48 3.11
CA VAL A 51 -3.42 11.73 2.11
C VAL A 51 -3.47 12.42 0.75
N ARG A 52 -4.66 12.84 0.30
CA ARG A 52 -4.81 13.58 -0.96
C ARG A 52 -4.05 14.91 -0.97
N MET A 53 -4.11 15.67 0.14
CA MET A 53 -3.35 16.91 0.32
C MET A 53 -1.85 16.65 0.24
N TYR A 54 -1.35 15.64 0.96
CA TYR A 54 0.05 15.24 0.93
C TYR A 54 0.51 14.88 -0.50
N LEU A 55 -0.21 13.99 -1.19
CA LEU A 55 0.16 13.51 -2.52
C LEU A 55 0.07 14.60 -3.60
N ARG A 56 -0.77 15.62 -3.42
CA ARG A 56 -0.81 16.81 -4.29
C ARG A 56 0.33 17.79 -4.05
N GLY A 57 1.07 17.63 -2.94
CA GLY A 57 2.14 18.54 -2.56
C GLY A 57 1.68 19.76 -1.76
N ASP A 58 0.49 19.74 -1.15
CA ASP A 58 -0.03 20.86 -0.34
C ASP A 58 0.82 21.09 0.93
N PHE A 59 1.58 20.08 1.38
CA PHE A 59 2.49 20.15 2.52
C PHE A 59 3.98 20.22 2.14
N GLY A 60 4.28 20.38 0.84
CA GLY A 60 5.61 20.39 0.27
C GLY A 60 5.66 19.62 -1.03
N THR A 61 6.53 20.02 -1.96
CA THR A 61 6.57 19.49 -3.33
C THR A 61 7.41 18.22 -3.49
N GLN A 62 8.17 17.87 -2.44
CA GLN A 62 8.98 16.65 -2.39
C GLN A 62 8.41 15.69 -1.33
N ALA A 63 8.57 14.40 -1.56
CA ALA A 63 8.12 13.37 -0.60
C ALA A 63 8.78 13.55 0.77
N GLU A 64 10.00 14.05 0.78
CA GLU A 64 10.84 14.29 1.96
C GLU A 64 10.42 15.53 2.78
N ASP A 65 9.62 16.45 2.23
CA ASP A 65 9.16 17.66 2.94
C ASP A 65 8.24 17.31 4.13
N VAL A 66 7.60 16.15 4.08
CA VAL A 66 6.82 15.61 5.21
C VAL A 66 7.57 14.43 5.80
N ASN A 67 7.87 14.48 7.10
CA ASN A 67 8.61 13.40 7.77
C ASN A 67 7.85 12.06 7.69
N ALA A 68 8.60 10.95 7.87
CA ALA A 68 8.08 9.59 7.71
C ALA A 68 6.89 9.29 8.63
N TYR A 69 6.95 9.75 9.88
CA TYR A 69 5.92 9.50 10.90
C TYR A 69 4.61 10.23 10.60
N ALA A 70 4.69 11.52 10.26
CA ALA A 70 3.51 12.31 9.91
C ALA A 70 2.82 11.78 8.66
N ALA A 71 3.59 11.50 7.60
CA ALA A 71 3.03 10.92 6.38
C ALA A 71 2.38 9.55 6.65
N ALA A 72 3.06 8.67 7.41
CA ALA A 72 2.51 7.37 7.79
C ALA A 72 1.19 7.50 8.56
N ALA A 73 1.09 8.48 9.47
CA ALA A 73 -0.13 8.71 10.24
C ALA A 73 -1.32 9.08 9.35
N PHE A 74 -1.13 9.87 8.29
CA PHE A 74 -2.21 10.20 7.35
C PHE A 74 -2.80 8.95 6.70
N PHE A 75 -1.96 8.05 6.21
CA PHE A 75 -2.39 6.78 5.63
C PHE A 75 -2.99 5.82 6.67
N ALA A 76 -2.46 5.80 7.89
CA ALA A 76 -2.97 4.94 8.97
C ALA A 76 -4.39 5.33 9.39
N VAL A 77 -4.69 6.63 9.50
CA VAL A 77 -6.03 7.13 9.82
C VAL A 77 -7.04 6.73 8.74
N ASP A 78 -6.67 6.80 7.47
CA ASP A 78 -7.52 6.35 6.36
C ASP A 78 -7.81 4.85 6.45
N ARG A 79 -6.80 4.01 6.72
CA ARG A 79 -6.96 2.56 6.93
C ARG A 79 -7.88 2.26 8.12
N TYR A 80 -7.68 2.95 9.23
CA TYR A 80 -8.49 2.77 10.42
C TYR A 80 -9.95 3.10 10.17
N ALA A 81 -10.23 4.24 9.54
CA ALA A 81 -11.60 4.64 9.21
C ALA A 81 -12.26 3.62 8.27
N SER A 82 -11.55 3.18 7.22
CA SER A 82 -12.02 2.16 6.30
C SER A 82 -12.32 0.83 7.02
N TYR A 83 -11.41 0.37 7.90
CA TYR A 83 -11.65 -0.83 8.73
C TYR A 83 -12.91 -0.71 9.56
N ARG A 84 -13.05 0.37 10.30
CA ARG A 84 -14.19 0.59 11.22
C ARG A 84 -15.52 0.72 10.49
N MET A 85 -15.54 1.38 9.34
CA MET A 85 -16.78 1.76 8.66
C MET A 85 -17.20 0.81 7.55
N LYS A 86 -16.26 0.10 6.89
CA LYS A 86 -16.56 -0.61 5.66
C LYS A 86 -16.39 -2.13 5.75
N TRP A 87 -15.23 -2.63 6.21
CA TRP A 87 -14.91 -4.05 6.05
C TRP A 87 -14.65 -4.81 7.36
N GLY A 88 -14.40 -4.12 8.47
CA GLY A 88 -14.03 -4.76 9.73
C GLY A 88 -15.08 -5.75 10.24
N GLN A 89 -16.37 -5.37 10.19
CA GLN A 89 -17.44 -6.26 10.59
C GLN A 89 -17.46 -7.56 9.76
N ALA A 90 -17.30 -7.45 8.45
CA ALA A 90 -17.27 -8.61 7.56
C ALA A 90 -16.05 -9.49 7.81
N TYR A 91 -14.88 -8.89 8.07
CA TYR A 91 -13.68 -9.60 8.46
C TYR A 91 -13.88 -10.39 9.75
N GLU A 92 -14.45 -9.77 10.79
CA GLU A 92 -14.75 -10.48 12.06
C GLU A 92 -15.75 -11.63 11.87
N HIS A 93 -16.55 -11.62 10.80
CA HIS A 93 -17.49 -12.69 10.44
C HIS A 93 -16.99 -13.63 9.32
N GLY A 94 -15.68 -13.72 9.12
CA GLY A 94 -15.07 -14.74 8.29
C GLY A 94 -14.91 -14.39 6.80
N ALA A 95 -15.11 -13.13 6.38
CA ALA A 95 -14.86 -12.73 5.00
C ALA A 95 -13.36 -12.69 4.66
N ILE A 96 -13.03 -13.01 3.42
CA ILE A 96 -11.69 -12.79 2.86
C ILE A 96 -11.58 -11.32 2.40
N ILE A 97 -10.59 -10.63 2.89
CA ILE A 97 -10.27 -9.26 2.49
C ILE A 97 -9.06 -9.31 1.55
N ILE A 98 -9.20 -8.74 0.36
CA ILE A 98 -8.09 -8.55 -0.58
C ILE A 98 -7.80 -7.05 -0.66
N ALA A 99 -6.65 -6.65 -0.16
CA ALA A 99 -6.27 -5.25 -0.08
C ALA A 99 -5.22 -4.89 -1.15
N ASP A 100 -5.53 -3.90 -1.99
CA ASP A 100 -4.54 -3.18 -2.79
C ASP A 100 -3.87 -2.15 -1.89
N ARG A 101 -2.64 -2.44 -1.46
CA ARG A 101 -1.87 -1.73 -0.43
C ARG A 101 -2.43 -1.89 0.99
N TYR A 102 -1.54 -1.70 1.97
CA TYR A 102 -1.88 -1.70 3.39
C TYR A 102 -0.79 -0.96 4.20
N THR A 103 -0.60 -1.30 5.48
CA THR A 103 0.51 -0.84 6.32
C THR A 103 1.88 -1.10 5.67
N THR A 104 2.00 -2.20 4.94
CA THR A 104 3.18 -2.60 4.16
C THR A 104 3.65 -1.53 3.16
N SER A 105 2.73 -0.75 2.58
CA SER A 105 3.08 0.43 1.77
C SER A 105 3.77 1.53 2.60
N ASN A 106 3.32 1.80 3.83
CA ASN A 106 4.00 2.74 4.73
C ASN A 106 5.41 2.25 5.09
N MET A 107 5.58 0.93 5.31
CA MET A 107 6.90 0.34 5.58
C MET A 107 7.89 0.64 4.44
N ALA A 108 7.45 0.57 3.18
CA ALA A 108 8.32 0.83 2.04
C ALA A 108 8.48 2.34 1.76
N HIS A 109 7.35 3.04 1.54
CA HIS A 109 7.36 4.42 1.06
C HIS A 109 7.87 5.45 2.07
N GLN A 110 7.64 5.22 3.37
CA GLN A 110 8.07 6.20 4.37
C GLN A 110 9.46 5.88 4.93
N ALA A 111 9.83 4.59 5.06
CA ALA A 111 11.15 4.23 5.57
C ALA A 111 12.31 4.68 4.65
N VAL A 112 12.07 4.84 3.33
CA VAL A 112 13.11 5.33 2.39
C VAL A 112 13.50 6.79 2.62
N LYS A 113 12.73 7.54 3.41
CA LYS A 113 13.07 8.90 3.83
C LYS A 113 14.13 8.93 4.94
N LEU A 114 14.32 7.81 5.62
CA LEU A 114 15.27 7.67 6.73
C LEU A 114 16.55 7.05 6.18
N THR A 115 17.66 7.76 6.32
CA THR A 115 18.95 7.34 5.74
C THR A 115 19.70 6.36 6.65
N ASP A 116 19.54 6.51 7.96
CA ASP A 116 20.16 5.63 8.94
C ASP A 116 19.38 4.31 9.12
N ALA A 117 20.09 3.20 9.27
CA ALA A 117 19.47 1.88 9.41
C ALA A 117 18.75 1.72 10.76
N GLY A 118 19.33 2.25 11.84
CA GLY A 118 18.70 2.23 13.17
C GLY A 118 17.43 3.06 13.22
N GLU A 119 17.41 4.23 12.57
CA GLU A 119 16.22 5.05 12.44
C GLU A 119 15.12 4.32 11.65
N ARG A 120 15.48 3.61 10.58
CA ARG A 120 14.51 2.79 9.82
C ARG A 120 13.94 1.66 10.66
N ASP A 121 14.77 0.95 11.42
CA ASP A 121 14.28 -0.11 12.31
C ASP A 121 13.37 0.44 13.40
N ALA A 122 13.74 1.53 14.04
CA ALA A 122 12.90 2.21 15.04
C ALA A 122 11.56 2.69 14.43
N TYR A 123 11.58 3.20 13.20
CA TYR A 123 10.36 3.56 12.48
C TYR A 123 9.46 2.35 12.19
N LEU A 124 10.03 1.22 11.75
CA LEU A 124 9.26 0.01 11.49
C LEU A 124 8.63 -0.56 12.76
N ASP A 125 9.34 -0.55 13.88
CA ASP A 125 8.83 -0.96 15.19
C ASP A 125 7.70 -0.03 15.66
N TRP A 126 7.90 1.30 15.52
CA TRP A 126 6.87 2.29 15.82
C TRP A 126 5.61 2.09 14.96
N LEU A 127 5.78 1.88 13.65
CA LEU A 127 4.65 1.69 12.72
C LEU A 127 3.85 0.43 13.07
N TYR A 128 4.54 -0.65 13.43
CA TYR A 128 3.93 -1.88 13.91
C TYR A 128 3.09 -1.64 15.17
N ASP A 129 3.69 -1.01 16.19
CA ASP A 129 2.99 -0.67 17.43
C ASP A 129 1.79 0.24 17.17
N PHE A 130 2.00 1.28 16.36
CA PHE A 130 0.98 2.27 16.07
C PHE A 130 -0.24 1.66 15.37
N GLU A 131 -0.04 0.99 14.22
CA GLU A 131 -1.17 0.50 13.43
C GLU A 131 -1.78 -0.79 13.99
N PHE A 132 -0.97 -1.76 14.41
CA PHE A 132 -1.50 -3.05 14.84
C PHE A 132 -1.83 -3.12 16.32
N GLN A 133 -1.05 -2.49 17.21
CA GLN A 133 -1.28 -2.55 18.64
C GLN A 133 -2.19 -1.41 19.13
N LYS A 134 -1.92 -0.16 18.74
CA LYS A 134 -2.68 1.01 19.23
C LYS A 134 -3.98 1.23 18.47
N MET A 135 -3.94 1.19 17.14
CA MET A 135 -5.15 1.33 16.31
C MET A 135 -5.94 0.03 16.20
N GLY A 136 -5.33 -1.14 16.48
CA GLY A 136 -5.99 -2.44 16.44
C GLY A 136 -6.37 -2.88 15.03
N LEU A 137 -5.64 -2.43 14.02
CA LEU A 137 -5.81 -2.92 12.66
C LEU A 137 -5.38 -4.39 12.57
N PRO A 138 -6.07 -5.25 11.80
CA PRO A 138 -5.68 -6.63 11.66
C PRO A 138 -4.35 -6.80 10.93
N MET A 139 -3.53 -7.73 11.40
CA MET A 139 -2.32 -8.12 10.68
C MET A 139 -2.66 -8.93 9.43
N PRO A 140 -1.89 -8.77 8.34
CA PRO A 140 -2.06 -9.60 7.15
C PRO A 140 -1.77 -11.07 7.43
N ASP A 141 -2.57 -11.97 6.84
CA ASP A 141 -2.27 -13.42 6.79
C ASP A 141 -1.18 -13.72 5.75
N ALA A 142 -1.15 -12.98 4.66
CA ALA A 142 -0.05 -13.02 3.68
C ALA A 142 0.03 -11.71 2.89
N VAL A 143 1.24 -11.41 2.41
CA VAL A 143 1.53 -10.29 1.53
C VAL A 143 2.13 -10.84 0.24
N PHE A 144 1.54 -10.48 -0.90
CA PHE A 144 2.00 -10.81 -2.24
C PHE A 144 2.63 -9.57 -2.86
N PHE A 145 3.92 -9.61 -3.08
CA PHE A 145 4.67 -8.53 -3.70
C PHE A 145 4.84 -8.80 -5.20
N LEU A 146 4.20 -7.97 -6.03
CA LEU A 146 4.41 -7.99 -7.48
C LEU A 146 5.71 -7.25 -7.79
N ASP A 147 6.77 -8.00 -8.01
CA ASP A 147 8.12 -7.48 -8.25
C ASP A 147 8.28 -7.08 -9.72
N MET A 148 8.08 -5.80 -10.00
CA MET A 148 8.25 -5.19 -11.33
C MET A 148 9.41 -4.21 -11.31
N GLU A 149 10.29 -4.32 -12.30
CA GLU A 149 11.43 -3.39 -12.45
C GLU A 149 10.97 -1.93 -12.58
N PRO A 150 11.64 -0.98 -11.90
CA PRO A 150 11.21 0.43 -11.85
C PRO A 150 11.04 1.09 -13.22
N ASP A 151 11.89 0.78 -14.19
CA ASP A 151 11.78 1.35 -15.54
C ASP A 151 10.51 0.88 -16.26
N ALA A 152 10.15 -0.40 -16.14
CA ALA A 152 8.92 -0.94 -16.68
C ALA A 152 7.69 -0.29 -16.02
N ALA A 153 7.71 -0.16 -14.70
CA ALA A 153 6.65 0.49 -13.93
C ALA A 153 6.47 1.97 -14.33
N ARG A 154 7.57 2.70 -14.53
CA ARG A 154 7.55 4.10 -14.97
C ARG A 154 6.90 4.27 -16.35
N HIS A 155 7.19 3.38 -17.30
CA HIS A 155 6.53 3.39 -18.61
C HIS A 155 5.01 3.28 -18.48
N LEU A 156 4.52 2.40 -17.61
CA LEU A 156 3.09 2.21 -17.37
C LEU A 156 2.44 3.42 -16.68
N ILE A 157 3.14 4.05 -15.71
CA ILE A 157 2.67 5.29 -15.07
C ILE A 157 2.46 6.38 -16.12
N LEU A 158 3.45 6.61 -16.98
CA LEU A 158 3.38 7.64 -18.01
C LEU A 158 2.29 7.34 -19.06
N ALA A 159 2.14 6.08 -19.46
CA ALA A 159 1.08 5.67 -20.39
C ALA A 159 -0.31 5.90 -19.79
N ARG A 160 -0.51 5.51 -18.52
CA ARG A 160 -1.76 5.74 -17.78
C ARG A 160 -2.07 7.23 -17.62
N ALA A 161 -1.08 8.05 -17.27
CA ALA A 161 -1.22 9.48 -17.12
C ALA A 161 -1.70 10.14 -18.42
N ARG A 162 -1.08 9.76 -19.56
CA ARG A 162 -1.48 10.25 -20.90
C ARG A 162 -2.91 9.83 -21.25
N GLN A 163 -3.26 8.57 -21.00
CA GLN A 163 -4.58 8.03 -21.34
C GLN A 163 -5.71 8.66 -20.52
N LYS A 164 -5.47 8.92 -19.23
CA LYS A 164 -6.47 9.47 -18.30
C LYS A 164 -6.43 10.99 -18.16
N GLY A 165 -5.47 11.70 -18.79
CA GLY A 165 -5.27 13.14 -18.63
C GLY A 165 -4.93 13.55 -17.19
N MET A 166 -4.27 12.66 -16.44
CA MET A 166 -3.93 12.88 -15.04
C MET A 166 -2.49 13.34 -14.89
N VAL A 167 -2.23 14.17 -13.87
CA VAL A 167 -0.87 14.52 -13.46
C VAL A 167 -0.40 13.48 -12.45
N PRO A 168 0.80 12.87 -12.64
CA PRO A 168 1.39 11.98 -11.64
C PRO A 168 1.57 12.71 -10.29
N ASP A 169 1.44 11.98 -9.18
CA ASP A 169 1.66 12.54 -7.84
C ASP A 169 3.16 12.76 -7.52
N ILE A 170 3.46 13.33 -6.33
CA ILE A 170 4.85 13.65 -5.93
C ILE A 170 5.76 12.42 -5.83
N HIS A 171 5.21 11.24 -5.59
CA HIS A 171 5.96 9.99 -5.59
C HIS A 171 6.25 9.51 -7.02
N GLU A 172 5.22 9.49 -7.87
CA GLU A 172 5.29 9.03 -9.26
C GLU A 172 6.21 9.90 -10.15
N GLN A 173 6.37 11.18 -9.81
CA GLN A 173 7.23 12.11 -10.55
C GLN A 173 8.72 11.89 -10.29
N ASN A 174 9.10 11.25 -9.19
CA ASN A 174 10.50 11.10 -8.75
C ASN A 174 11.04 9.69 -9.03
N ALA A 175 11.76 9.53 -10.15
CA ALA A 175 12.34 8.23 -10.55
C ALA A 175 13.32 7.66 -9.51
N ALA A 176 14.13 8.50 -8.85
CA ALA A 176 15.04 8.05 -7.81
C ALA A 176 14.27 7.56 -6.57
N TYR A 177 13.17 8.21 -6.22
CA TYR A 177 12.28 7.77 -5.16
C TYR A 177 11.63 6.41 -5.49
N LEU A 178 11.14 6.22 -6.71
CA LEU A 178 10.57 4.94 -7.16
C LEU A 178 11.60 3.80 -7.07
N ALA A 179 12.85 4.03 -7.49
CA ALA A 179 13.90 3.04 -7.39
C ALA A 179 14.25 2.68 -5.94
N ARG A 180 14.37 3.69 -5.04
CA ARG A 180 14.60 3.46 -3.61
C ARG A 180 13.44 2.68 -2.98
N THR A 181 12.21 3.03 -3.32
CA THR A 181 11.02 2.35 -2.80
C THR A 181 10.96 0.90 -3.28
N HIS A 182 11.26 0.62 -4.54
CA HIS A 182 11.35 -0.75 -5.06
C HIS A 182 12.40 -1.58 -4.31
N ALA A 183 13.60 -1.03 -4.09
CA ALA A 183 14.63 -1.69 -3.30
C ALA A 183 14.16 -1.95 -1.85
N ALA A 184 13.43 -1.01 -1.24
CA ALA A 184 12.83 -1.18 0.07
C ALA A 184 11.79 -2.31 0.09
N TYR A 185 10.92 -2.40 -0.90
CA TYR A 185 9.96 -3.50 -1.03
C TYR A 185 10.65 -4.87 -1.09
N ARG A 186 11.73 -5.02 -1.87
CA ARG A 186 12.50 -6.28 -1.97
C ARG A 186 13.14 -6.64 -0.64
N MET A 187 13.73 -5.66 0.06
CA MET A 187 14.30 -5.86 1.39
C MET A 187 13.24 -6.29 2.40
N LEU A 188 12.09 -5.61 2.42
CA LEU A 188 10.97 -5.93 3.32
C LEU A 188 10.39 -7.30 3.01
N ALA A 189 10.23 -7.65 1.75
CA ALA A 189 9.76 -8.95 1.32
C ALA A 189 10.66 -10.08 1.84
N ALA A 190 11.98 -9.92 1.73
CA ALA A 190 12.94 -10.87 2.30
C ALA A 190 12.90 -10.91 3.84
N ARG A 191 12.80 -9.75 4.51
CA ARG A 191 12.78 -9.65 5.98
C ARG A 191 11.51 -10.24 6.60
N TYR A 192 10.35 -10.04 5.98
CA TYR A 192 9.05 -10.43 6.52
C TYR A 192 8.41 -11.64 5.83
N GLY A 193 9.13 -12.31 4.94
CA GLY A 193 8.67 -13.54 4.27
C GLY A 193 7.49 -13.30 3.33
N TRP A 194 7.44 -12.16 2.62
CA TRP A 194 6.40 -11.93 1.63
C TRP A 194 6.57 -12.82 0.41
N VAL A 195 5.49 -13.16 -0.24
CA VAL A 195 5.50 -13.96 -1.46
C VAL A 195 5.84 -13.03 -2.64
N CYS A 196 7.06 -13.14 -3.17
CA CYS A 196 7.47 -12.37 -4.34
C CYS A 196 6.97 -13.04 -5.62
N ILE A 197 6.27 -12.27 -6.44
CA ILE A 197 5.76 -12.69 -7.75
C ILE A 197 6.45 -11.84 -8.82
N PRO A 198 7.36 -12.41 -9.62
CA PRO A 198 7.97 -11.68 -10.73
C PRO A 198 6.90 -11.16 -11.68
N SER A 199 6.88 -9.85 -11.92
CA SER A 199 5.91 -9.18 -12.78
C SER A 199 6.65 -8.58 -13.98
N SER A 200 7.03 -9.44 -14.95
CA SER A 200 7.58 -9.00 -16.22
C SER A 200 6.46 -8.77 -17.23
N GLN A 201 6.57 -7.69 -18.00
CA GLN A 201 5.77 -7.55 -19.21
C GLN A 201 6.28 -8.58 -20.23
N ASN A 202 5.45 -9.54 -20.62
CA ASN A 202 5.57 -10.23 -21.90
C ASN A 202 4.82 -9.45 -22.97
#